data_9779a30d7a6cad9f90101fed4664d62f
#
_entry.id   9779a30d7a6cad9f90101fed4664d62f
#
_cell.length_a   1.000
_cell.length_b   1.000
_cell.length_c   1.000
_cell.angle_alpha   90.00
_cell.angle_beta   90.00
_cell.angle_gamma   90.00
#
_symmetry.space_group_name_H-M   'P 1'
#
loop_
_entity.id
_entity.type
_entity.pdbx_description
1 polymer ?
#
loop_
_entity_poly.entity_id
_entity_poly.type
_entity_poly.pdbx_seq_one_letter_code
_entity_poly.pdbx_strand_id
1 'polypeptide(L)'
;MSTIKSINLSKKFSKISKEWTPYIIGELNNQYVKLCKLKDNFVWHKHEKEDELFMVFKGRLYMDFRHQETVEVKEGEILIVPKGIEHRPRTNGEIVFNLLFEPKSTGHTGNVDSDLTVKKLDWI
;
A
#
# COMPACT_ATOMS: atom_id res chain seq x y z
N MET A 1 8.89 9.48 27.59
CA MET A 1 8.76 10.11 26.26
C MET A 1 9.60 9.35 25.25
N SER A 2 9.03 9.05 24.11
CA SER A 2 9.75 8.33 23.07
C SER A 2 10.80 9.20 22.39
N THR A 3 11.91 8.59 22.01
CA THR A 3 12.94 9.26 21.20
C THR A 3 12.42 9.44 19.77
N ILE A 4 12.59 10.64 19.25
CA ILE A 4 12.21 10.95 17.87
C ILE A 4 13.39 10.59 16.96
N LYS A 5 13.14 9.74 15.97
CA LYS A 5 14.17 9.24 15.04
C LYS A 5 13.68 9.32 13.60
N SER A 6 14.62 9.48 12.68
CA SER A 6 14.32 9.29 11.27
C SER A 6 14.06 7.80 10.99
N ILE A 7 13.26 7.54 9.98
CA ILE A 7 12.96 6.18 9.52
C ILE A 7 13.61 6.00 8.13
N ASN A 8 14.48 5.01 8.01
CA ASN A 8 15.14 4.70 6.76
C ASN A 8 14.29 3.68 5.99
N LEU A 9 13.68 4.12 4.90
CA LEU A 9 12.78 3.27 4.11
C LEU A 9 13.49 2.06 3.53
N SER A 10 14.69 2.25 2.98
CA SER A 10 15.47 1.16 2.39
C SER A 10 15.76 0.05 3.41
N LYS A 11 16.14 0.44 4.63
CA LYS A 11 16.40 -0.51 5.72
C LYS A 11 15.11 -1.25 6.13
N LYS A 12 13.99 -0.54 6.19
CA LYS A 12 12.71 -1.15 6.53
C LYS A 12 12.27 -2.14 5.46
N PHE A 13 12.37 -1.78 4.19
CA PHE A 13 12.05 -2.72 3.10
C PHE A 13 12.92 -3.97 3.13
N SER A 14 14.18 -3.86 3.53
CA SER A 14 15.07 -5.02 3.61
C SER A 14 14.60 -6.09 4.61
N LYS A 15 13.72 -5.72 5.53
CA LYS A 15 13.14 -6.65 6.51
C LYS A 15 11.90 -7.36 5.99
N ILE A 16 11.37 -6.96 4.85
CA ILE A 16 10.15 -7.52 4.28
C ILE A 16 10.50 -8.61 3.29
N SER A 17 10.00 -9.83 3.52
CA SER A 17 10.22 -10.98 2.63
C SER A 17 8.94 -11.43 1.92
N LYS A 18 7.76 -11.11 2.47
CA LYS A 18 6.47 -11.55 1.91
C LYS A 18 5.86 -10.43 1.07
N GLU A 19 5.41 -10.79 -0.13
CA GLU A 19 4.61 -9.88 -0.96
C GLU A 19 3.20 -9.74 -0.39
N TRP A 20 2.53 -8.64 -0.71
CA TRP A 20 1.15 -8.34 -0.33
C TRP A 20 0.89 -8.37 1.18
N THR A 21 1.93 -8.16 1.97
CA THR A 21 1.84 -8.11 3.43
C THR A 21 2.29 -6.73 3.89
N PRO A 22 1.35 -5.83 4.24
CA PRO A 22 1.72 -4.50 4.72
C PRO A 22 2.28 -4.56 6.13
N TYR A 23 3.27 -3.71 6.40
CA TYR A 23 3.84 -3.52 7.74
C TYR A 23 3.78 -2.06 8.11
N ILE A 24 3.42 -1.78 9.36
CA ILE A 24 3.35 -0.42 9.88
C ILE A 24 4.75 0.02 10.28
N ILE A 25 5.17 1.20 9.82
CA ILE A 25 6.46 1.79 10.20
C ILE A 25 6.32 3.08 10.97
N GLY A 26 5.13 3.66 11.02
CA GLY A 26 4.88 4.89 11.75
C GLY A 26 3.41 5.24 11.76
N GLU A 27 3.08 6.21 12.61
CA GLU A 27 1.73 6.76 12.65
C GLU A 27 1.80 8.27 12.88
N LEU A 28 0.82 8.95 12.32
CA LEU A 28 0.64 10.37 12.58
C LEU A 28 -0.86 10.67 12.55
N ASN A 29 -1.32 11.39 13.57
CA ASN A 29 -2.75 11.67 13.75
C ASN A 29 -3.53 10.34 13.72
N ASN A 30 -4.52 10.23 12.84
CA ASN A 30 -5.33 9.04 12.69
C ASN A 30 -4.91 8.20 11.46
N GLN A 31 -3.66 8.31 11.04
CA GLN A 31 -3.13 7.66 9.85
C GLN A 31 -1.99 6.72 10.21
N TYR A 32 -1.81 5.67 9.39
CA TYR A 32 -0.60 4.84 9.41
C TYR A 32 0.25 5.11 8.17
N VAL A 33 1.56 5.01 8.35
CA VAL A 33 2.52 4.84 7.26
C VAL A 33 2.85 3.37 7.20
N LYS A 34 2.61 2.72 6.06
CA LYS A 34 2.84 1.29 5.86
C LYS A 34 3.77 1.07 4.68
N LEU A 35 4.54 -0.02 4.74
CA LEU A 35 5.33 -0.49 3.61
C LEU A 35 4.83 -1.86 3.17
N CYS A 36 4.85 -2.10 1.87
CA CYS A 36 4.43 -3.37 1.29
C CYS A 36 5.23 -3.65 0.02
N LYS A 37 5.68 -4.88 -0.15
CA LYS A 37 6.24 -5.36 -1.41
C LYS A 37 5.12 -5.96 -2.24
N LEU A 38 5.02 -5.52 -3.49
CA LEU A 38 3.95 -5.94 -4.40
C LEU A 38 4.55 -6.74 -5.54
N LYS A 39 3.85 -7.80 -5.96
CA LYS A 39 4.24 -8.60 -7.12
C LYS A 39 3.02 -9.25 -7.72
N ASP A 40 2.88 -9.17 -9.05
CA ASP A 40 1.75 -9.69 -9.81
C ASP A 40 0.45 -8.97 -9.44
N ASN A 41 -0.69 -9.63 -9.54
CA ASN A 41 -2.00 -8.99 -9.35
C ASN A 41 -2.50 -9.09 -7.92
N PHE A 42 -3.00 -7.97 -7.41
CA PHE A 42 -3.82 -7.97 -6.21
C PHE A 42 -5.29 -8.21 -6.60
N VAL A 43 -6.18 -8.13 -5.61
CA VAL A 43 -7.62 -8.29 -5.85
C VAL A 43 -8.26 -6.95 -6.19
N TRP A 44 -9.34 -6.97 -6.98
CA TRP A 44 -10.22 -5.84 -7.16
C TRP A 44 -10.94 -5.54 -5.87
N HIS A 45 -10.88 -4.30 -5.38
CA HIS A 45 -11.52 -3.90 -4.14
C HIS A 45 -11.69 -2.39 -4.07
N LYS A 46 -12.42 -1.93 -3.05
CA LYS A 46 -12.58 -0.51 -2.77
C LYS A 46 -12.66 -0.29 -1.26
N HIS A 47 -12.34 0.90 -0.83
CA HIS A 47 -12.50 1.35 0.55
C HIS A 47 -13.63 2.38 0.57
N GLU A 48 -14.73 2.07 1.27
CA GLU A 48 -15.92 2.92 1.23
C GLU A 48 -15.73 4.26 1.94
N LYS A 49 -14.86 4.30 2.95
CA LYS A 49 -14.72 5.46 3.84
C LYS A 49 -13.31 6.05 3.90
N GLU A 50 -12.34 5.44 3.24
CA GLU A 50 -10.95 5.86 3.33
C GLU A 50 -10.39 6.20 1.96
N ASP A 51 -9.71 7.36 1.89
CA ASP A 51 -8.79 7.66 0.79
C ASP A 51 -7.49 6.92 1.04
N GLU A 52 -6.77 6.58 -0.02
CA GLU A 52 -5.56 5.78 0.09
C GLU A 52 -4.47 6.39 -0.77
N LEU A 53 -3.30 6.69 -0.17
CA LEU A 53 -2.16 7.19 -0.91
C LEU A 53 -1.13 6.09 -1.11
N PHE A 54 -0.69 5.93 -2.35
CA PHE A 54 0.40 5.05 -2.76
C PHE A 54 1.59 5.90 -3.16
N MET A 55 2.80 5.51 -2.74
CA MET A 55 4.05 6.07 -3.25
C MET A 55 4.97 4.93 -3.63
N VAL A 56 5.46 4.93 -4.86
CA VAL A 56 6.41 3.92 -5.32
C VAL A 56 7.82 4.34 -4.93
N PHE A 57 8.47 3.53 -4.10
CA PHE A 57 9.86 3.72 -3.68
C PHE A 57 10.81 3.07 -4.69
N LYS A 58 10.45 1.89 -5.21
CA LYS A 58 11.25 1.16 -6.20
C LYS A 58 10.34 0.33 -7.09
N GLY A 59 10.62 0.34 -8.38
CA GLY A 59 9.87 -0.41 -9.37
C GLY A 59 8.78 0.42 -10.02
N ARG A 60 7.75 -0.24 -10.52
CA ARG A 60 6.68 0.40 -11.29
C ARG A 60 5.36 -0.29 -10.96
N LEU A 61 4.42 0.48 -10.43
CA LEU A 61 3.09 0.02 -10.06
C LEU A 61 2.10 0.40 -11.16
N TYR A 62 1.18 -0.51 -11.46
CA TYR A 62 0.03 -0.26 -12.33
C TYR A 62 -1.22 -0.35 -11.49
N MET A 63 -2.03 0.71 -11.51
CA MET A 63 -3.31 0.74 -10.81
C MET A 63 -4.43 0.64 -11.83
N ASP A 64 -5.15 -0.47 -11.81
CA ASP A 64 -6.30 -0.69 -12.69
C ASP A 64 -7.55 -0.10 -12.04
N PHE A 65 -8.39 0.52 -12.87
CA PHE A 65 -9.68 1.10 -12.47
C PHE A 65 -10.78 0.58 -13.39
N ARG A 66 -12.01 0.53 -12.87
CA ARG A 66 -13.18 0.18 -13.71
C ARG A 66 -13.63 1.36 -14.56
N HIS A 67 -13.50 2.58 -14.04
CA HIS A 67 -14.07 3.78 -14.65
C HIS A 67 -13.12 4.55 -15.58
N GLN A 68 -11.86 4.13 -15.64
CA GLN A 68 -10.84 4.80 -16.44
C GLN A 68 -9.71 3.85 -16.82
N GLU A 69 -8.78 4.31 -17.61
CA GLU A 69 -7.59 3.54 -17.98
C GLU A 69 -6.65 3.35 -16.79
N THR A 70 -5.85 2.30 -16.87
CA THR A 70 -4.79 1.98 -15.90
C THR A 70 -3.83 3.16 -15.74
N VAL A 71 -3.50 3.48 -14.50
CA VAL A 71 -2.53 4.52 -14.17
C VAL A 71 -1.22 3.86 -13.79
N GLU A 72 -0.14 4.32 -14.42
CA GLU A 72 1.22 3.89 -14.11
C GLU A 72 1.81 4.82 -13.07
N VAL A 73 2.41 4.25 -12.01
CA VAL A 73 3.06 5.00 -10.93
C VAL A 73 4.53 4.58 -10.90
N LYS A 74 5.42 5.50 -11.23
CA LYS A 74 6.86 5.27 -11.30
C LYS A 74 7.54 5.61 -9.98
N GLU A 75 8.82 5.25 -9.84
CA GLU A 75 9.61 5.58 -8.67
C GLU A 75 9.53 7.07 -8.34
N GLY A 76 9.25 7.37 -7.07
CA GLY A 76 9.11 8.75 -6.58
C GLY A 76 7.77 9.40 -6.87
N GLU A 77 6.85 8.70 -7.55
CA GLU A 77 5.51 9.23 -7.83
C GLU A 77 4.51 8.73 -6.80
N ILE A 78 3.46 9.53 -6.61
CA ILE A 78 2.34 9.17 -5.73
C ILE A 78 1.06 9.04 -6.53
N LEU A 79 0.14 8.25 -6.00
CA LEU A 79 -1.22 8.12 -6.50
C LEU A 79 -2.17 8.13 -5.32
N ILE A 80 -3.20 8.96 -5.39
CA ILE A 80 -4.25 9.00 -4.38
C ILE A 80 -5.49 8.35 -4.99
N VAL A 81 -5.96 7.27 -4.37
CA VAL A 81 -7.21 6.61 -4.74
C VAL A 81 -8.28 7.10 -3.78
N PRO A 82 -9.27 7.88 -4.26
CA PRO A 82 -10.35 8.36 -3.42
C PRO A 82 -11.21 7.20 -2.90
N LYS A 83 -11.82 7.40 -1.75
CA LYS A 83 -12.79 6.44 -1.20
C LYS A 83 -13.89 6.12 -2.20
N GLY A 84 -14.36 4.89 -2.16
CA GLY A 84 -15.44 4.41 -3.03
C GLY A 84 -15.02 4.02 -4.43
N ILE A 85 -13.76 4.20 -4.82
CA ILE A 85 -13.27 3.87 -6.16
C ILE A 85 -12.72 2.46 -6.19
N GLU A 86 -13.33 1.61 -7.01
CA GLU A 86 -12.85 0.24 -7.21
C GLU A 86 -11.55 0.22 -7.99
N HIS A 87 -10.56 -0.49 -7.48
CA HIS A 87 -9.22 -0.53 -8.06
C HIS A 87 -8.52 -1.86 -7.82
N ARG A 88 -7.48 -2.10 -8.60
CA ARG A 88 -6.63 -3.29 -8.46
C ARG A 88 -5.17 -2.90 -8.69
N PRO A 89 -4.32 -2.92 -7.65
CA PRO A 89 -2.89 -2.76 -7.84
C PRO A 89 -2.28 -4.01 -8.47
N ARG A 90 -1.33 -3.83 -9.38
CA ARG A 90 -0.59 -4.93 -10.00
C ARG A 90 0.80 -4.48 -10.44
N THR A 91 1.65 -5.48 -10.70
CA THR A 91 2.98 -5.26 -11.29
C THR A 91 3.09 -6.13 -12.55
N ASN A 92 4.15 -5.93 -13.31
CA ASN A 92 4.46 -6.76 -14.49
C ASN A 92 5.53 -7.79 -14.16
N GLY A 93 5.36 -8.55 -13.06
CA GLY A 93 6.24 -9.64 -12.66
C GLY A 93 7.45 -9.21 -11.84
N GLU A 94 7.74 -7.93 -11.74
CA GLU A 94 8.80 -7.42 -10.87
C GLU A 94 8.25 -7.06 -9.49
N ILE A 95 9.11 -7.06 -8.49
CA ILE A 95 8.74 -6.64 -7.14
C ILE A 95 8.75 -5.12 -7.07
N VAL A 96 7.65 -4.55 -6.57
CA VAL A 96 7.50 -3.11 -6.35
C VAL A 96 7.55 -2.82 -4.85
N PHE A 97 8.36 -1.85 -4.45
CA PHE A 97 8.44 -1.37 -3.07
C PHE A 97 7.51 -0.17 -2.95
N ASN A 98 6.43 -0.34 -2.21
CA ASN A 98 5.36 0.65 -2.12
C ASN A 98 5.15 1.12 -0.67
N LEU A 99 4.96 2.42 -0.51
CA LEU A 99 4.57 3.03 0.75
C LEU A 99 3.08 3.38 0.66
N LEU A 100 2.33 3.03 1.69
CA LEU A 100 0.93 3.40 1.86
C LEU A 100 0.80 4.41 2.99
N PHE A 101 -0.02 5.42 2.78
CA PHE A 101 -0.41 6.38 3.81
C PHE A 101 -1.94 6.47 3.81
N GLU A 102 -2.56 6.04 4.91
CA GLU A 102 -4.00 5.88 4.94
C GLU A 102 -4.53 5.85 6.38
N PRO A 103 -5.83 6.12 6.59
CA PRO A 103 -6.43 6.04 7.92
C PRO A 103 -6.22 4.67 8.57
N LYS A 104 -6.08 4.66 9.89
CA LYS A 104 -5.90 3.43 10.67
C LYS A 104 -7.04 2.43 10.48
N SER A 105 -8.23 2.92 10.13
CA SER A 105 -9.41 2.09 9.88
C SER A 105 -9.39 1.34 8.56
N THR A 106 -8.41 1.60 7.68
CA THR A 106 -8.37 1.00 6.34
C THR A 106 -8.10 -0.50 6.40
N GLY A 107 -9.02 -1.31 5.89
CA GLY A 107 -8.84 -2.76 5.77
C GLY A 107 -7.97 -3.11 4.57
N HIS A 108 -7.12 -4.14 4.70
CA HIS A 108 -6.12 -4.51 3.69
C HIS A 108 -6.71 -4.73 2.28
N THR A 109 -7.81 -5.48 2.20
CA THR A 109 -8.49 -5.76 0.92
C THR A 109 -9.85 -5.06 0.83
N GLY A 110 -10.05 -4.00 1.61
CA GLY A 110 -11.26 -3.20 1.57
C GLY A 110 -12.52 -4.01 1.84
N ASN A 111 -13.44 -3.99 0.86
CA ASN A 111 -14.76 -4.66 0.95
C ASN A 111 -14.73 -6.14 0.56
N VAL A 112 -13.56 -6.70 0.29
CA VAL A 112 -13.42 -8.08 -0.24
C VAL A 112 -12.62 -8.93 0.73
N ASP A 113 -13.09 -10.16 1.02
CA ASP A 113 -12.27 -11.19 1.67
C ASP A 113 -11.54 -11.98 0.60
N SER A 114 -10.25 -12.24 0.83
CA SER A 114 -9.38 -12.93 -0.11
C SER A 114 -8.34 -13.72 0.67
N ASP A 115 -7.72 -14.71 0.00
CA ASP A 115 -6.56 -15.40 0.55
C ASP A 115 -5.37 -14.45 0.80
N LEU A 116 -5.36 -13.30 0.12
CA LEU A 116 -4.33 -12.28 0.30
C LEU A 116 -4.63 -11.32 1.46
N THR A 117 -5.81 -11.38 2.08
CA THR A 117 -6.19 -10.47 3.15
C THR A 117 -5.37 -10.68 4.41
N VAL A 118 -4.74 -9.61 4.91
CA VAL A 118 -4.04 -9.60 6.21
C VAL A 118 -4.89 -8.79 7.18
N LYS A 119 -5.43 -9.46 8.20
CA LYS A 119 -6.37 -8.83 9.15
C LYS A 119 -5.67 -8.06 10.26
N LYS A 120 -4.50 -8.53 10.69
CA LYS A 120 -3.70 -7.88 11.72
C LYS A 120 -2.33 -7.55 11.17
N LEU A 121 -1.98 -6.26 11.17
CA LEU A 121 -0.69 -5.80 10.66
C LEU A 121 0.33 -5.73 11.78
N ASP A 122 1.56 -6.09 11.45
CA ASP A 122 2.69 -5.99 12.36
C ASP A 122 3.48 -4.70 12.11
N TRP A 123 4.16 -4.26 13.15
CA TRP A 123 5.13 -3.18 13.07
C TRP A 123 6.53 -3.74 12.77
N ILE A 124 7.30 -2.98 12.04
CA ILE A 124 8.71 -3.31 11.81
C ILE A 124 9.65 -2.14 12.11
#